data_6c31b009952c83b67e0f2d9cd6f7aa2d
#
_entry.id   6c31b009952c83b67e0f2d9cd6f7aa2d
#
_cell.length_a   1.000
_cell.length_b   1.000
_cell.length_c   1.000
_cell.angle_alpha   90.00
_cell.angle_beta   90.00
_cell.angle_gamma   90.00
#
_symmetry.space_group_name_H-M   'P 1'
#
loop_
_entity.id
_entity.type
_entity.pdbx_description
1 polymer ?
#
loop_
_entity_poly.entity_id
_entity_poly.type
_entity_poly.pdbx_seq_one_letter_code
_entity_poly.pdbx_strand_id
1 'polypeptide(L)'
;MLHEDYLVRQIDVMVKYIAETVLGKRKKSYNITAEKYYEVNGAGKNVMYLYDLIDEGEINLAENILYDKIDEERSLDLFQVGVDFYTYLNNKSDEFLEENNFSRQEIMDGLEDLQKIYGLL
;
A
#
# COMPACT_ATOMS: atom_id res chain seq x y z
N MET A 1 8.33 18.11 -11.80
CA MET A 1 7.30 18.79 -11.02
C MET A 1 5.90 18.45 -11.49
N LEU A 2 5.51 18.94 -12.68
CA LEU A 2 4.19 18.61 -13.21
C LEU A 2 4.00 17.10 -13.37
N HIS A 3 5.06 16.42 -13.76
CA HIS A 3 5.02 14.98 -13.95
C HIS A 3 4.73 14.25 -12.62
N GLU A 4 5.39 14.69 -11.55
CA GLU A 4 5.17 14.09 -10.23
C GLU A 4 3.76 14.33 -9.72
N ASP A 5 3.26 15.56 -9.89
CA ASP A 5 1.89 15.90 -9.49
C ASP A 5 0.87 15.07 -10.25
N TYR A 6 1.14 14.82 -11.53
CA TYR A 6 0.27 14.00 -12.36
C TYR A 6 0.22 12.57 -11.82
N LEU A 7 1.37 11.99 -11.50
CA LEU A 7 1.43 10.62 -10.98
C LEU A 7 0.77 10.50 -9.62
N VAL A 8 0.96 11.50 -8.74
CA VAL A 8 0.28 11.50 -7.43
C VAL A 8 -1.22 11.38 -7.62
N ARG A 9 -1.78 12.15 -8.56
CA ARG A 9 -3.21 12.13 -8.81
C ARG A 9 -3.67 10.80 -9.45
N GLN A 10 -2.85 10.26 -10.34
CA GLN A 10 -3.18 8.98 -10.96
C GLN A 10 -3.21 7.87 -9.92
N ILE A 11 -2.29 7.90 -8.97
CA ILE A 11 -2.26 6.93 -7.88
C ILE A 11 -3.51 7.07 -7.01
N ASP A 12 -3.87 8.31 -6.66
CA ASP A 12 -5.07 8.56 -5.86
C ASP A 12 -6.33 8.03 -6.56
N VAL A 13 -6.43 8.24 -7.86
CA VAL A 13 -7.56 7.74 -8.64
C VAL A 13 -7.60 6.22 -8.61
N MET A 14 -6.44 5.59 -8.79
CA MET A 14 -6.35 4.14 -8.75
C MET A 14 -6.77 3.58 -7.40
N VAL A 15 -6.30 4.20 -6.31
CA VAL A 15 -6.65 3.78 -4.95
C VAL A 15 -8.16 3.89 -4.73
N LYS A 16 -8.77 4.98 -5.17
CA LYS A 16 -10.22 5.15 -5.05
C LYS A 16 -10.97 4.08 -5.84
N TYR A 17 -10.52 3.80 -7.05
CA TYR A 17 -11.14 2.77 -7.87
C TYR A 17 -11.08 1.42 -7.17
N ILE A 18 -9.93 1.07 -6.63
CA ILE A 18 -9.77 -0.19 -5.90
C ILE A 18 -10.70 -0.24 -4.69
N ALA A 19 -10.77 0.86 -3.94
CA ALA A 19 -11.64 0.93 -2.77
C ALA A 19 -13.10 0.73 -3.13
N GLU A 20 -13.54 1.33 -4.22
CA GLU A 20 -14.95 1.25 -4.63
C GLU A 20 -15.31 -0.08 -5.25
N THR A 21 -14.42 -0.66 -6.05
CA THR A 21 -14.76 -1.86 -6.81
C THR A 21 -14.42 -3.15 -6.07
N VAL A 22 -13.31 -3.19 -5.39
CA VAL A 22 -12.84 -4.40 -4.73
C VAL A 22 -13.21 -4.42 -3.25
N LEU A 23 -12.83 -3.37 -2.55
CA LEU A 23 -13.00 -3.31 -1.10
C LEU A 23 -14.36 -2.77 -0.68
N GLY A 24 -15.06 -2.13 -1.59
CA GLY A 24 -16.39 -1.60 -1.33
C GLY A 24 -17.39 -2.66 -0.91
N LYS A 25 -17.21 -3.88 -1.39
CA LYS A 25 -18.08 -5.00 -1.02
C LYS A 25 -17.91 -5.40 0.44
N ARG A 26 -16.81 -4.99 1.05
CA ARG A 26 -16.50 -5.26 2.45
C ARG A 26 -16.61 -3.98 3.26
N LYS A 27 -17.54 -3.12 2.88
CA LYS A 27 -17.65 -1.77 3.40
C LYS A 27 -17.62 -1.69 4.93
N LYS A 28 -18.32 -2.61 5.59
CA LYS A 28 -18.37 -2.60 7.05
C LYS A 28 -17.03 -2.95 7.69
N SER A 29 -16.30 -3.87 7.07
CA SER A 29 -14.96 -4.24 7.52
C SER A 29 -13.94 -3.20 7.09
N TYR A 30 -14.23 -2.58 5.96
CA TYR A 30 -13.31 -1.65 5.33
C TYR A 30 -13.19 -0.33 6.09
N ASN A 31 -14.13 -0.02 6.95
CA ASN A 31 -14.03 1.17 7.78
C ASN A 31 -12.93 1.06 8.84
N ILE A 32 -12.31 -0.10 8.93
CA ILE A 32 -11.18 -0.31 9.81
C ILE A 32 -9.95 0.32 9.17
N THR A 33 -9.31 1.25 9.86
CA THR A 33 -8.06 1.82 9.39
C THR A 33 -6.97 0.76 9.45
N ALA A 34 -5.87 0.98 8.74
CA ALA A 34 -4.74 0.08 8.79
C ALA A 34 -4.30 -0.17 10.24
N GLU A 35 -4.24 0.89 11.03
CA GLU A 35 -3.86 0.78 12.44
C GLU A 35 -4.81 -0.11 13.22
N LYS A 36 -6.11 0.07 13.02
CA LYS A 36 -7.10 -0.74 13.71
C LYS A 36 -7.07 -2.19 13.26
N TYR A 37 -6.84 -2.40 11.96
CA TYR A 37 -6.70 -3.75 11.45
C TYR A 37 -5.55 -4.46 12.17
N TYR A 38 -4.44 -3.79 12.30
CA TYR A 38 -3.26 -4.35 12.92
C TYR A 38 -3.51 -4.71 14.39
N GLU A 39 -4.25 -3.89 15.10
CA GLU A 39 -4.60 -4.15 16.48
C GLU A 39 -5.54 -5.35 16.61
N VAL A 40 -6.59 -5.35 15.82
CA VAL A 40 -7.67 -6.34 15.95
C VAL A 40 -7.22 -7.74 15.57
N ASN A 41 -6.37 -7.84 14.56
CA ASN A 41 -6.00 -9.15 14.03
C ASN A 41 -4.74 -9.73 14.65
N GLY A 42 -4.17 -9.07 15.63
CA GLY A 42 -2.99 -9.57 16.31
C GLY A 42 -1.73 -9.62 15.46
N ALA A 43 -1.86 -9.26 14.20
CA ALA A 43 -0.73 -9.17 13.28
C ALA A 43 -0.11 -7.78 13.34
N GLY A 44 -0.64 -6.93 14.21
CA GLY A 44 -0.33 -5.53 14.23
C GLY A 44 1.14 -5.19 14.32
N LYS A 45 1.83 -5.83 15.22
CA LYS A 45 3.25 -5.53 15.44
C LYS A 45 4.08 -5.77 14.18
N ASN A 46 3.79 -6.85 13.46
CA ASN A 46 4.55 -7.20 12.28
C ASN A 46 4.23 -6.31 11.08
N VAL A 47 3.00 -5.82 11.01
CA VAL A 47 2.57 -5.02 9.87
C VAL A 47 2.80 -3.53 10.10
N MET A 48 2.58 -3.03 11.33
CA MET A 48 2.91 -1.65 11.67
C MET A 48 4.39 -1.36 11.45
N TYR A 49 5.20 -2.38 11.62
CA TYR A 49 6.62 -2.31 11.35
C TYR A 49 6.93 -1.84 9.92
N LEU A 50 6.03 -2.11 8.97
CA LEU A 50 6.21 -1.66 7.59
C LEU A 50 6.24 -0.14 7.49
N TYR A 51 5.38 0.54 8.21
CA TYR A 51 5.35 1.99 8.20
C TYR A 51 6.62 2.56 8.83
N ASP A 52 7.09 1.93 9.91
CA ASP A 52 8.35 2.34 10.53
C ASP A 52 9.51 2.20 9.56
N LEU A 53 9.55 1.11 8.81
CA LEU A 53 10.59 0.89 7.81
C LEU A 53 10.53 1.95 6.72
N ILE A 54 9.32 2.29 6.26
CA ILE A 54 9.16 3.34 5.26
C ILE A 54 9.72 4.65 5.81
N ASP A 55 9.34 5.00 7.04
CA ASP A 55 9.78 6.26 7.64
C ASP A 55 11.29 6.32 7.78
N GLU A 56 11.93 5.17 7.96
CA GLU A 56 13.38 5.07 8.05
C GLU A 56 14.06 5.00 6.69
N GLY A 57 13.29 5.03 5.61
CA GLY A 57 13.83 4.97 4.27
C GLY A 57 14.07 3.57 3.74
N GLU A 58 13.73 2.54 4.51
CA GLU A 58 13.92 1.14 4.12
C GLU A 58 12.71 0.63 3.32
N ILE A 59 12.41 1.30 2.22
CA ILE A 59 11.21 1.03 1.45
C ILE A 59 11.24 -0.34 0.78
N ASN A 60 12.37 -0.69 0.18
CA ASN A 60 12.46 -1.98 -0.51
C ASN A 60 12.35 -3.15 0.45
N LEU A 61 12.93 -3.01 1.64
CA LEU A 61 12.81 -4.04 2.66
C LEU A 61 11.36 -4.19 3.10
N ALA A 62 10.67 -3.07 3.28
CA ALA A 62 9.26 -3.08 3.66
C ALA A 62 8.41 -3.79 2.58
N GLU A 63 8.68 -3.50 1.30
CA GLU A 63 7.99 -4.17 0.21
C GLU A 63 8.20 -5.67 0.23
N ASN A 64 9.44 -6.09 0.44
CA ASN A 64 9.77 -7.52 0.48
C ASN A 64 9.01 -8.23 1.59
N ILE A 65 8.94 -7.60 2.76
CA ILE A 65 8.19 -8.17 3.89
C ILE A 65 6.70 -8.27 3.56
N LEU A 66 6.15 -7.23 2.95
CA LEU A 66 4.75 -7.22 2.55
C LEU A 66 4.44 -8.38 1.60
N TYR A 67 5.24 -8.54 0.57
CA TYR A 67 4.98 -9.58 -0.43
C TYR A 67 5.23 -10.98 0.11
N ASP A 68 6.16 -11.14 1.03
CA ASP A 68 6.35 -12.43 1.70
C ASP A 68 5.09 -12.82 2.48
N LYS A 69 4.48 -11.86 3.16
CA LYS A 69 3.25 -12.14 3.90
C LYS A 69 2.09 -12.46 2.98
N ILE A 70 2.00 -11.77 1.85
CA ILE A 70 0.96 -12.04 0.86
C ILE A 70 1.13 -13.44 0.29
N ASP A 71 2.37 -13.87 0.05
CA ASP A 71 2.64 -15.20 -0.44
C ASP A 71 2.21 -16.27 0.57
N GLU A 72 2.39 -16.00 1.85
CA GLU A 72 2.01 -16.93 2.89
C GLU A 72 0.49 -16.99 3.07
N GLU A 73 -0.17 -15.84 3.00
CA GLU A 73 -1.61 -15.75 3.24
C GLU A 73 -2.23 -14.73 2.30
N ARG A 74 -2.77 -15.17 1.20
CA ARG A 74 -3.36 -14.27 0.21
C ARG A 74 -4.79 -13.92 0.58
N SER A 75 -4.94 -13.10 1.63
CA SER A 75 -6.25 -12.68 2.11
C SER A 75 -6.60 -11.29 1.60
N LEU A 76 -7.89 -10.96 1.59
CA LEU A 76 -8.32 -9.60 1.23
C LEU A 76 -7.88 -8.58 2.27
N ASP A 77 -7.72 -9.00 3.52
CA ASP A 77 -7.19 -8.12 4.54
C ASP A 77 -5.75 -7.70 4.20
N LEU A 78 -4.94 -8.63 3.73
CA LEU A 78 -3.58 -8.30 3.31
C LEU A 78 -3.56 -7.49 2.03
N PHE A 79 -4.54 -7.69 1.16
CA PHE A 79 -4.68 -6.84 -0.02
C PHE A 79 -4.89 -5.38 0.42
N GLN A 80 -5.77 -5.17 1.39
CA GLN A 80 -6.01 -3.83 1.92
C GLN A 80 -4.74 -3.26 2.55
N VAL A 81 -4.01 -4.07 3.29
CA VAL A 81 -2.73 -3.63 3.87
C VAL A 81 -1.78 -3.17 2.77
N GLY A 82 -1.73 -3.91 1.66
CA GLY A 82 -0.89 -3.52 0.53
C GLY A 82 -1.31 -2.19 -0.09
N VAL A 83 -2.61 -1.99 -0.26
CA VAL A 83 -3.13 -0.72 -0.79
C VAL A 83 -2.79 0.42 0.17
N ASP A 84 -2.96 0.20 1.46
CA ASP A 84 -2.62 1.21 2.48
C ASP A 84 -1.12 1.52 2.48
N PHE A 85 -0.31 0.49 2.28
CA PHE A 85 1.14 0.63 2.20
C PHE A 85 1.53 1.62 1.08
N TYR A 86 0.97 1.41 -0.10
CA TYR A 86 1.28 2.29 -1.23
C TYR A 86 0.66 3.67 -1.09
N THR A 87 -0.50 3.75 -0.43
CA THR A 87 -1.11 5.05 -0.13
C THR A 87 -0.23 5.85 0.83
N TYR A 88 0.31 5.18 1.83
CA TYR A 88 1.23 5.80 2.79
C TYR A 88 2.46 6.35 2.07
N LEU A 89 3.02 5.55 1.16
CA LEU A 89 4.15 5.99 0.35
C LEU A 89 3.80 7.18 -0.52
N ASN A 90 2.61 7.19 -1.10
CA ASN A 90 2.20 8.27 -1.99
C ASN A 90 2.01 9.58 -1.24
N ASN A 91 1.84 9.53 0.07
CA ASN A 91 1.72 10.72 0.91
C ASN A 91 3.07 11.29 1.35
N LYS A 92 4.15 10.59 1.04
CA LYS A 92 5.48 11.12 1.32
C LYS A 92 5.83 12.20 0.29
N SER A 93 6.74 13.09 0.65
CA SER A 93 7.18 14.14 -0.26
C SER A 93 8.00 13.56 -1.41
N ASP A 94 8.08 14.32 -2.51
CA ASP A 94 8.93 13.95 -3.63
C ASP A 94 10.38 13.82 -3.18
N GLU A 95 10.81 14.72 -2.30
CA GLU A 95 12.18 14.72 -1.78
C GLU A 95 12.47 13.46 -0.98
N PHE A 96 11.53 13.04 -0.13
CA PHE A 96 11.70 11.83 0.66
C PHE A 96 11.88 10.62 -0.25
N LEU A 97 11.01 10.49 -1.24
CA LEU A 97 11.06 9.34 -2.15
C LEU A 97 12.37 9.35 -2.95
N GLU A 98 12.75 10.51 -3.46
CA GLU A 98 13.98 10.64 -4.24
C GLU A 98 15.21 10.30 -3.41
N GLU A 99 15.28 10.77 -2.18
CA GLU A 99 16.38 10.50 -1.26
C GLU A 99 16.52 9.02 -0.96
N ASN A 100 15.42 8.28 -1.04
CA ASN A 100 15.41 6.87 -0.73
C ASN A 100 15.30 5.99 -1.97
N ASN A 101 15.60 6.58 -3.14
CA ASN A 101 15.65 5.86 -4.41
C ASN A 101 14.35 5.16 -4.76
N PHE A 102 13.23 5.80 -4.48
CA PHE A 102 11.92 5.26 -4.80
C PHE A 102 11.15 6.28 -5.63
N SER A 103 10.40 5.82 -6.62
CA SER A 103 9.70 6.72 -7.52
C SER A 103 8.18 6.55 -7.43
N ARG A 104 7.45 7.58 -7.87
CA ARG A 104 5.99 7.49 -7.96
C ARG A 104 5.56 6.39 -8.93
N GLN A 105 6.34 6.19 -9.99
CA GLN A 105 6.04 5.13 -10.94
C GLN A 105 6.10 3.76 -10.26
N GLU A 106 7.05 3.58 -9.35
CA GLU A 106 7.15 2.32 -8.62
C GLU A 106 5.95 2.11 -7.69
N ILE A 107 5.37 3.19 -7.16
CA ILE A 107 4.13 3.07 -6.38
C ILE A 107 3.00 2.59 -7.27
N MET A 108 2.87 3.19 -8.44
CA MET A 108 1.84 2.79 -9.39
C MET A 108 2.01 1.34 -9.83
N ASP A 109 3.24 0.97 -10.16
CA ASP A 109 3.57 -0.42 -10.55
C ASP A 109 3.21 -1.38 -9.41
N GLY A 110 3.49 -1.01 -8.18
CA GLY A 110 3.18 -1.83 -7.02
C GLY A 110 1.68 -2.06 -6.86
N LEU A 111 0.89 -1.02 -7.05
CA LEU A 111 -0.57 -1.16 -6.98
C LEU A 111 -1.10 -2.07 -8.09
N GLU A 112 -0.50 -1.97 -9.28
CA GLU A 112 -0.88 -2.86 -10.38
C GLU A 112 -0.50 -4.31 -10.07
N ASP A 113 0.69 -4.51 -9.53
CA ASP A 113 1.16 -5.85 -9.17
C ASP A 113 0.28 -6.49 -8.11
N LEU A 114 -0.14 -5.72 -7.12
CA LEU A 114 -1.07 -6.23 -6.11
C LEU A 114 -2.34 -6.74 -6.74
N GLN A 115 -2.90 -5.97 -7.67
CA GLN A 115 -4.13 -6.37 -8.34
C GLN A 115 -3.93 -7.63 -9.16
N LYS A 116 -2.78 -7.75 -9.82
CA LYS A 116 -2.46 -8.95 -10.61
C LYS A 116 -2.32 -10.18 -9.72
N ILE A 117 -1.64 -10.04 -8.60
CA ILE A 117 -1.45 -11.16 -7.67
C ILE A 117 -2.81 -11.68 -7.18
N TYR A 118 -3.76 -10.79 -6.98
CA TYR A 118 -5.09 -11.17 -6.52
C TYR A 118 -6.07 -11.46 -7.64
N GLY A 119 -5.59 -11.50 -8.88
CA GLY A 119 -6.43 -11.82 -10.02
C GLY A 119 -7.45 -10.74 -10.37
N LEU A 120 -7.15 -9.50 -10.06
CA LEU A 120 -8.06 -8.37 -10.26
C LEU A 120 -7.72 -7.53 -11.48
N LEU A 121 -6.66 -7.85 -12.16
CA LEU A 121 -6.25 -7.19 -13.39
C LEU A 121 -6.03 -8.21 -14.48
#